data_49a3e0afa84b1c757d0fafcb45cd80da
#
_entry.id   49a3e0afa84b1c757d0fafcb45cd80da
#
_cell.length_a   1.000
_cell.length_b   1.000
_cell.length_c   1.000
_cell.angle_alpha   90.00
_cell.angle_beta   90.00
_cell.angle_gamma   90.00
#
_symmetry.space_group_name_H-M   'P 1'
#
loop_
_entity.id
_entity.type
_entity.pdbx_description
1 polymer ?
#
loop_
_entity_poly.entity_id
_entity_poly.type
_entity_poly.pdbx_seq_one_letter_code
_entity_poly.pdbx_strand_id
1 'polypeptide(L)'
;SVREAYDDMLTYRYGRVQRDEDGRAEFVEVSKEAPSLRVFRGFIETKIAPMSVEAFFKGTRELRNSDRIRFGRAQDGCTHPGIIIEIDACELIVVVNSEKDRRKSVGKPVVYFAIDVYSCCIVGYYVGFENNSFLGATSLFANIFFKQHQLTNKNGDVLTPGGFIPDSIRVDQGSEWVSKGIRRMTNETEIDETIAPPAMGSMKGLVENSFLVYQKKLQNLGRGYGVIYHEYQSKHYEEACMMLEDIKRDIEDFIIEFNQKEREALVTTKEMVREEIIALPYK
;
A
#
# COMPACT_ATOMS: atom_id res chain seq x y z
N SER A 1 0.61 10.07 -25.19
CA SER A 1 0.58 8.98 -26.22
C SER A 1 1.55 9.27 -27.35
N VAL A 2 1.88 8.27 -28.19
CA VAL A 2 2.72 8.49 -29.39
C VAL A 2 2.07 9.52 -30.33
N ARG A 3 0.75 9.56 -30.35
CA ARG A 3 -0.01 10.53 -31.15
C ARG A 3 0.18 11.95 -30.63
N GLU A 4 0.08 12.18 -29.33
CA GLU A 4 0.31 13.50 -28.71
C GLU A 4 1.74 13.98 -28.96
N ALA A 5 2.73 13.11 -28.75
CA ALA A 5 4.13 13.46 -29.04
C ALA A 5 4.34 13.81 -30.52
N TYR A 6 3.62 13.18 -31.44
CA TYR A 6 3.64 13.52 -32.86
C TYR A 6 3.00 14.89 -33.12
N ASP A 7 1.85 15.14 -32.52
CA ASP A 7 1.13 16.42 -32.68
C ASP A 7 1.94 17.58 -32.06
N ASP A 8 2.61 17.37 -30.94
CA ASP A 8 3.58 18.30 -30.33
C ASP A 8 4.75 18.56 -31.26
N MET A 9 5.34 17.51 -31.83
CA MET A 9 6.43 17.68 -32.80
C MET A 9 5.98 18.47 -34.02
N LEU A 10 4.81 18.20 -34.57
CA LEU A 10 4.26 18.98 -35.69
C LEU A 10 4.10 20.44 -35.31
N THR A 11 3.60 20.74 -34.14
CA THR A 11 3.37 22.11 -33.67
C THR A 11 4.68 22.87 -33.45
N TYR A 12 5.61 22.29 -32.69
CA TYR A 12 6.82 23.01 -32.26
C TYR A 12 7.95 23.01 -33.30
N ARG A 13 8.04 21.99 -34.15
CA ARG A 13 9.16 21.82 -35.08
C ARG A 13 8.81 22.15 -36.52
N TYR A 14 7.59 21.85 -36.94
CA TYR A 14 7.16 21.95 -38.34
C TYR A 14 5.98 22.91 -38.54
N GLY A 15 5.37 23.39 -37.45
CA GLY A 15 4.28 24.35 -37.51
C GLY A 15 4.76 25.79 -37.65
N ARG A 16 4.03 26.58 -38.44
CA ARG A 16 4.16 28.03 -38.46
C ARG A 16 3.00 28.64 -37.71
N VAL A 17 3.32 29.44 -36.69
CA VAL A 17 2.32 30.19 -35.92
C VAL A 17 2.27 31.61 -36.49
N GLN A 18 1.14 32.00 -37.04
CA GLN A 18 0.85 33.41 -37.32
C GLN A 18 0.07 34.00 -36.14
N ARG A 19 0.22 35.30 -35.93
CA ARG A 19 -0.57 36.04 -34.96
C ARG A 19 -1.55 36.94 -35.70
N ASP A 20 -2.80 36.96 -35.27
CA ASP A 20 -3.79 37.88 -35.75
C ASP A 20 -3.52 39.33 -35.30
N GLU A 21 -4.31 40.31 -35.78
CA GLU A 21 -4.19 41.70 -35.42
C GLU A 21 -4.35 41.98 -33.92
N ASP A 22 -5.02 41.07 -33.19
CA ASP A 22 -5.23 41.08 -31.72
C ASP A 22 -4.08 40.39 -30.97
N GLY A 23 -3.05 39.88 -31.67
CA GLY A 23 -1.90 39.21 -31.07
C GLY A 23 -2.14 37.75 -30.64
N ARG A 24 -3.32 37.17 -30.94
CA ARG A 24 -3.63 35.77 -30.67
C ARG A 24 -2.88 34.87 -31.65
N ALA A 25 -2.36 33.76 -31.13
CA ALA A 25 -1.67 32.79 -31.95
C ALA A 25 -2.66 31.95 -32.76
N GLU A 26 -2.55 32.05 -34.10
CA GLU A 26 -3.29 31.18 -35.01
C GLU A 26 -2.32 30.18 -35.65
N PHE A 27 -2.67 28.87 -35.56
CA PHE A 27 -1.85 27.82 -36.16
C PHE A 27 -2.19 27.70 -37.65
N VAL A 28 -1.26 28.04 -38.50
CA VAL A 28 -1.58 28.29 -39.91
C VAL A 28 -1.20 27.14 -40.85
N GLU A 29 -0.09 26.47 -40.67
CA GLU A 29 0.35 25.43 -41.59
C GLU A 29 1.46 24.53 -41.04
N VAL A 30 1.37 23.23 -41.34
CA VAL A 30 2.47 22.28 -41.10
C VAL A 30 3.35 22.22 -42.35
N SER A 31 4.67 22.33 -42.20
CA SER A 31 5.62 22.19 -43.30
C SER A 31 5.43 20.88 -44.04
N LYS A 32 5.51 20.92 -45.38
CA LYS A 32 5.49 19.71 -46.23
C LYS A 32 6.65 18.75 -45.95
N GLU A 33 7.71 19.21 -45.28
CA GLU A 33 8.83 18.39 -44.83
C GLU A 33 8.57 17.59 -43.56
N ALA A 34 7.44 17.82 -42.91
CA ALA A 34 7.07 17.07 -41.71
C ALA A 34 6.93 15.59 -42.01
N PRO A 35 7.52 14.71 -41.19
CA PRO A 35 7.40 13.27 -41.37
C PRO A 35 5.94 12.86 -41.09
N SER A 36 5.46 11.82 -41.81
CA SER A 36 4.15 11.25 -41.49
C SER A 36 4.17 10.54 -40.14
N LEU A 37 2.99 10.39 -39.51
CA LEU A 37 2.85 9.65 -38.24
C LEU A 37 3.45 8.23 -38.32
N ARG A 38 3.37 7.58 -39.48
CA ARG A 38 3.95 6.26 -39.72
C ARG A 38 5.49 6.29 -39.63
N VAL A 39 6.10 7.29 -40.23
CA VAL A 39 7.58 7.48 -40.21
C VAL A 39 8.03 7.81 -38.78
N PHE A 40 7.30 8.70 -38.10
CA PHE A 40 7.60 9.07 -36.72
C PHE A 40 7.48 7.86 -35.76
N ARG A 41 6.43 7.06 -35.91
CA ARG A 41 6.28 5.81 -35.13
C ARG A 41 7.41 4.83 -35.39
N GLY A 42 7.76 4.58 -36.65
CA GLY A 42 8.89 3.73 -37.02
C GLY A 42 10.23 4.23 -36.47
N PHE A 43 10.43 5.54 -36.40
CA PHE A 43 11.62 6.13 -35.79
C PHE A 43 11.67 5.83 -34.28
N ILE A 44 10.55 6.03 -33.56
CA ILE A 44 10.46 5.70 -32.13
C ILE A 44 10.77 4.22 -31.90
N GLU A 45 10.14 3.33 -32.67
CA GLU A 45 10.28 1.88 -32.53
C GLU A 45 11.68 1.36 -32.86
N THR A 46 12.38 2.00 -33.82
CA THR A 46 13.67 1.50 -34.34
C THR A 46 14.89 2.22 -33.78
N LYS A 47 14.78 3.50 -33.43
CA LYS A 47 15.91 4.36 -33.04
C LYS A 47 15.95 4.71 -31.57
N ILE A 48 14.81 4.66 -30.88
CA ILE A 48 14.75 4.91 -29.46
C ILE A 48 14.61 3.54 -28.78
N ALA A 49 15.54 3.21 -27.89
CA ALA A 49 15.50 1.95 -27.18
C ALA A 49 14.13 1.77 -26.49
N PRO A 50 13.46 0.61 -26.63
CA PRO A 50 12.11 0.39 -26.07
C PRO A 50 11.98 0.78 -24.60
N MET A 51 13.01 0.49 -23.82
CA MET A 51 13.09 0.89 -22.39
C MET A 51 13.08 2.39 -22.15
N SER A 52 13.67 3.19 -23.07
CA SER A 52 13.68 4.65 -22.96
C SER A 52 12.32 5.26 -23.30
N VAL A 53 11.58 4.64 -24.22
CA VAL A 53 10.22 5.04 -24.61
C VAL A 53 9.24 4.73 -23.49
N GLU A 54 9.31 3.54 -22.92
CA GLU A 54 8.48 3.15 -21.77
C GLU A 54 8.76 4.01 -20.53
N ALA A 55 10.04 4.32 -20.26
CA ALA A 55 10.43 5.22 -19.17
C ALA A 55 9.87 6.63 -19.35
N PHE A 56 9.79 7.12 -20.59
CA PHE A 56 9.21 8.42 -20.89
C PHE A 56 7.69 8.45 -20.64
N PHE A 57 6.97 7.43 -21.06
CA PHE A 57 5.50 7.38 -20.93
C PHE A 57 5.01 6.94 -19.54
N LYS A 58 5.67 5.97 -18.91
CA LYS A 58 5.30 5.44 -17.60
C LYS A 58 6.04 6.09 -16.43
N GLY A 59 7.11 6.81 -16.70
CA GLY A 59 8.04 7.30 -15.68
C GLY A 59 9.02 6.22 -15.22
N THR A 60 10.22 6.64 -14.86
CA THR A 60 11.31 5.73 -14.45
C THR A 60 11.00 4.88 -13.23
N ARG A 61 10.14 5.38 -12.33
CA ARG A 61 9.70 4.68 -11.12
C ARG A 61 8.77 3.51 -11.45
N GLU A 62 7.81 3.73 -12.32
CA GLU A 62 6.81 2.74 -12.72
C GLU A 62 7.46 1.63 -13.57
N LEU A 63 8.38 2.01 -14.48
CA LEU A 63 9.17 1.07 -15.26
C LEU A 63 10.05 0.16 -14.38
N ARG A 64 10.72 0.73 -13.38
CA ARG A 64 11.51 -0.05 -12.42
C ARG A 64 10.68 -1.07 -11.64
N ASN A 65 9.42 -0.76 -11.40
CA ASN A 65 8.50 -1.66 -10.69
C ASN A 65 7.87 -2.73 -11.60
N SER A 66 7.62 -2.42 -12.90
CA SER A 66 7.01 -3.35 -13.85
C SER A 66 8.00 -4.35 -14.46
N ASP A 67 9.23 -3.92 -14.76
CA ASP A 67 10.18 -4.70 -15.55
C ASP A 67 11.26 -5.41 -14.73
N ARG A 68 11.23 -5.27 -13.40
CA ARG A 68 12.11 -6.09 -12.55
C ARG A 68 11.68 -7.54 -12.60
N ILE A 69 12.56 -8.39 -13.15
CA ILE A 69 12.48 -9.84 -12.95
C ILE A 69 12.58 -10.07 -11.45
N ARG A 70 11.46 -10.45 -10.84
CA ARG A 70 11.40 -10.76 -9.40
C ARG A 70 11.85 -12.20 -9.24
N PHE A 71 13.07 -12.42 -8.77
CA PHE A 71 13.54 -13.72 -8.32
C PHE A 71 13.15 -13.90 -6.85
N GLY A 72 12.45 -15.00 -6.56
CA GLY A 72 12.07 -15.37 -5.21
C GLY A 72 10.68 -14.83 -4.76
N ARG A 73 10.19 -15.42 -3.68
CA ARG A 73 8.98 -15.02 -2.97
C ARG A 73 9.36 -14.18 -1.75
N ALA A 74 8.45 -13.35 -1.24
CA ALA A 74 8.66 -12.61 0.00
C ALA A 74 9.00 -13.54 1.19
N GLN A 75 8.51 -14.78 1.12
CA GLN A 75 8.67 -15.85 2.11
C GLN A 75 9.99 -16.64 1.99
N ASP A 76 10.78 -16.41 0.95
CA ASP A 76 12.05 -17.14 0.78
C ASP A 76 12.99 -16.83 1.95
N GLY A 77 13.46 -17.88 2.61
CA GLY A 77 14.26 -17.77 3.83
C GLY A 77 13.46 -17.84 5.14
N CYS A 78 12.12 -17.76 5.10
CA CYS A 78 11.30 -17.99 6.28
C CYS A 78 11.03 -19.49 6.43
N THR A 79 11.43 -20.09 7.56
CA THR A 79 11.24 -21.51 7.85
C THR A 79 10.10 -21.76 8.84
N HIS A 80 9.73 -20.76 9.62
CA HIS A 80 8.63 -20.81 10.60
C HIS A 80 8.03 -19.41 10.84
N PRO A 81 6.86 -19.31 11.49
CA PRO A 81 6.27 -18.03 11.89
C PRO A 81 7.20 -17.24 12.83
N GLY A 82 7.16 -15.91 12.73
CA GLY A 82 7.90 -15.00 13.60
C GLY A 82 9.30 -14.62 13.12
N ILE A 83 9.82 -15.21 12.03
CA ILE A 83 11.15 -14.83 11.50
C ILE A 83 11.11 -13.41 10.93
N ILE A 84 10.13 -13.09 10.08
CA ILE A 84 10.03 -11.78 9.47
C ILE A 84 8.61 -11.26 9.62
N ILE A 85 8.47 -10.07 10.19
CA ILE A 85 7.21 -9.34 10.25
C ILE A 85 7.26 -8.13 9.33
N GLU A 86 6.36 -8.05 8.37
CA GLU A 86 6.15 -6.84 7.55
C GLU A 86 5.25 -5.87 8.29
N ILE A 87 5.68 -4.61 8.40
CA ILE A 87 4.94 -3.56 9.08
C ILE A 87 4.78 -2.36 8.15
N ASP A 88 3.56 -1.81 8.14
CA ASP A 88 3.27 -0.57 7.43
C ASP A 88 2.10 0.16 8.07
N ALA A 89 1.94 1.44 7.70
CA ALA A 89 0.87 2.31 8.14
C ALA A 89 0.09 2.87 6.95
N CYS A 90 -1.22 2.99 7.10
CA CYS A 90 -2.09 3.52 6.06
C CYS A 90 -3.14 4.47 6.64
N GLU A 91 -3.27 5.66 6.07
CA GLU A 91 -4.40 6.54 6.35
C GLU A 91 -5.67 5.97 5.69
N LEU A 92 -6.74 5.81 6.48
CA LEU A 92 -7.98 5.25 5.98
C LEU A 92 -8.76 6.26 5.12
N ILE A 93 -9.52 5.75 4.17
CA ILE A 93 -10.40 6.54 3.30
C ILE A 93 -11.73 6.92 3.96
N VAL A 94 -11.81 6.89 5.26
CA VAL A 94 -13.03 7.19 6.02
C VAL A 94 -12.76 8.31 7.01
N VAL A 95 -13.72 9.24 7.12
CA VAL A 95 -13.70 10.29 8.14
C VAL A 95 -14.53 9.82 9.33
N VAL A 96 -14.01 9.99 10.53
CA VAL A 96 -14.70 9.63 11.77
C VAL A 96 -15.03 10.82 12.62
N ASN A 97 -16.06 10.68 13.46
CA ASN A 97 -16.54 11.70 14.37
C ASN A 97 -15.97 11.53 15.77
N SER A 98 -16.00 12.62 16.53
CA SER A 98 -15.59 12.64 17.93
C SER A 98 -16.57 11.86 18.80
N GLU A 99 -16.05 11.05 19.72
CA GLU A 99 -16.84 10.37 20.74
C GLU A 99 -17.58 11.35 21.68
N LYS A 100 -17.00 12.54 21.91
CA LYS A 100 -17.58 13.57 22.78
C LYS A 100 -18.69 14.35 22.09
N ASP A 101 -18.59 14.57 20.79
CA ASP A 101 -19.57 15.29 19.99
C ASP A 101 -19.68 14.67 18.61
N ARG A 102 -20.67 13.83 18.42
CA ARG A 102 -20.90 13.08 17.17
C ARG A 102 -21.18 13.96 15.93
N ARG A 103 -21.32 15.28 16.13
CA ARG A 103 -21.49 16.23 15.03
C ARG A 103 -20.17 16.79 14.53
N LYS A 104 -19.07 16.53 15.24
CA LYS A 104 -17.74 17.03 14.90
C LYS A 104 -16.90 15.89 14.35
N SER A 105 -16.51 16.03 13.10
CA SER A 105 -15.54 15.14 12.52
C SER A 105 -14.14 15.44 13.08
N VAL A 106 -13.39 14.38 13.37
CA VAL A 106 -12.02 14.43 13.89
C VAL A 106 -11.00 14.33 12.77
N GLY A 107 -11.33 13.60 11.73
CA GLY A 107 -10.46 13.37 10.59
C GLY A 107 -10.42 11.91 10.20
N LYS A 108 -9.37 11.56 9.45
CA LYS A 108 -9.12 10.19 8.98
C LYS A 108 -8.22 9.46 9.99
N PRO A 109 -8.59 8.26 10.43
CA PRO A 109 -7.70 7.46 11.26
C PRO A 109 -6.57 6.85 10.43
N VAL A 110 -5.46 6.58 11.10
CA VAL A 110 -4.33 5.81 10.57
C VAL A 110 -4.35 4.42 11.19
N VAL A 111 -4.20 3.40 10.37
CA VAL A 111 -4.07 2.02 10.81
C VAL A 111 -2.67 1.50 10.51
N TYR A 112 -2.09 0.79 11.47
CA TYR A 112 -0.86 0.03 11.34
C TYR A 112 -1.21 -1.45 11.32
N PHE A 113 -0.66 -2.19 10.37
CA PHE A 113 -0.72 -3.65 10.37
C PHE A 113 0.69 -4.24 10.46
N ALA A 114 0.77 -5.34 11.19
CA ALA A 114 1.93 -6.21 11.24
C ALA A 114 1.54 -7.59 10.71
N ILE A 115 2.23 -8.08 9.68
CA ILE A 115 1.93 -9.36 9.03
C ILE A 115 3.15 -10.25 9.12
N ASP A 116 2.96 -11.46 9.63
CA ASP A 116 3.98 -12.50 9.56
C ASP A 116 4.14 -13.00 8.12
N VAL A 117 5.37 -12.93 7.64
CA VAL A 117 5.68 -13.24 6.23
C VAL A 117 5.50 -14.72 5.93
N TYR A 118 5.78 -15.60 6.89
CA TYR A 118 5.65 -17.04 6.72
C TYR A 118 4.20 -17.48 6.62
N SER A 119 3.38 -17.13 7.61
CA SER A 119 1.97 -17.54 7.69
C SER A 119 1.01 -16.62 6.93
N CYS A 120 1.45 -15.45 6.50
CA CYS A 120 0.60 -14.37 5.97
C CYS A 120 -0.48 -13.90 6.95
N CYS A 121 -0.31 -14.16 8.24
CA CYS A 121 -1.25 -13.80 9.29
C CYS A 121 -1.03 -12.36 9.75
N ILE A 122 -2.10 -11.58 9.90
CA ILE A 122 -2.02 -10.30 10.63
C ILE A 122 -1.83 -10.65 12.11
N VAL A 123 -0.66 -10.32 12.65
CA VAL A 123 -0.26 -10.67 14.03
C VAL A 123 -0.37 -9.50 14.99
N GLY A 124 -0.55 -8.29 14.46
CA GLY A 124 -0.73 -7.09 15.27
C GLY A 124 -1.37 -5.96 14.46
N TYR A 125 -2.05 -5.07 15.17
CA TYR A 125 -2.63 -3.87 14.60
C TYR A 125 -2.65 -2.74 15.62
N TYR A 126 -2.69 -1.51 15.12
CA TYR A 126 -2.99 -0.32 15.89
C TYR A 126 -3.81 0.64 15.04
N VAL A 127 -4.75 1.36 15.65
CA VAL A 127 -5.51 2.41 14.97
C VAL A 127 -5.59 3.65 15.85
N GLY A 128 -5.30 4.81 15.27
CA GLY A 128 -5.30 6.09 15.95
C GLY A 128 -5.33 7.23 14.94
N PHE A 129 -4.99 8.44 15.40
CA PHE A 129 -4.90 9.64 14.54
C PHE A 129 -3.44 10.08 14.34
N GLU A 130 -2.51 9.41 14.99
CA GLU A 130 -1.08 9.71 14.93
C GLU A 130 -0.51 9.18 13.62
N ASN A 131 -0.27 10.07 12.67
CA ASN A 131 0.35 9.73 11.41
C ASN A 131 1.87 9.63 11.59
N ASN A 132 2.45 8.52 11.12
CA ASN A 132 3.89 8.24 11.11
C ASN A 132 4.57 8.60 12.45
N SER A 133 4.00 8.09 13.55
CA SER A 133 4.41 8.47 14.90
C SER A 133 5.08 7.35 15.66
N PHE A 134 6.03 7.73 16.51
CA PHE A 134 6.63 6.82 17.47
C PHE A 134 5.58 6.14 18.37
N LEU A 135 4.51 6.85 18.74
CA LEU A 135 3.43 6.31 19.57
C LEU A 135 2.69 5.18 18.84
N GLY A 136 2.34 5.38 17.57
CA GLY A 136 1.66 4.36 16.75
C GLY A 136 2.51 3.09 16.61
N ALA A 137 3.80 3.26 16.27
CA ALA A 137 4.75 2.15 16.16
C ALA A 137 4.92 1.40 17.49
N THR A 138 5.10 2.13 18.61
CA THR A 138 5.25 1.51 19.94
C THR A 138 3.99 0.76 20.38
N SER A 139 2.81 1.32 20.09
CA SER A 139 1.53 0.66 20.39
C SER A 139 1.34 -0.61 19.57
N LEU A 140 1.76 -0.60 18.31
CA LEU A 140 1.77 -1.81 17.49
C LEU A 140 2.69 -2.89 18.08
N PHE A 141 3.92 -2.54 18.46
CA PHE A 141 4.84 -3.49 19.09
C PHE A 141 4.30 -4.04 20.41
N ALA A 142 3.68 -3.19 21.24
CA ALA A 142 3.03 -3.65 22.45
C ALA A 142 1.90 -4.66 22.14
N ASN A 143 1.17 -4.46 21.05
CA ASN A 143 0.15 -5.39 20.58
C ASN A 143 0.74 -6.75 20.15
N ILE A 144 1.91 -6.76 19.48
CA ILE A 144 2.60 -7.98 19.06
C ILE A 144 3.23 -8.70 20.25
N PHE A 145 3.96 -7.97 21.11
CA PHE A 145 4.75 -8.57 22.20
C PHE A 145 3.88 -9.08 23.35
N PHE A 146 2.76 -8.41 23.61
CA PHE A 146 1.87 -8.78 24.72
C PHE A 146 0.55 -9.36 24.20
N LYS A 147 0.08 -10.43 24.83
CA LYS A 147 -1.18 -11.11 24.47
C LYS A 147 -2.46 -10.28 24.76
N GLN A 148 -2.36 -8.94 24.83
CA GLN A 148 -3.44 -8.08 25.27
C GLN A 148 -4.61 -7.94 24.28
N HIS A 149 -4.35 -8.22 22.99
CA HIS A 149 -5.33 -8.03 21.90
C HIS A 149 -5.44 -9.28 21.02
N GLN A 150 -5.49 -10.46 21.65
CA GLN A 150 -5.72 -11.68 20.90
C GLN A 150 -7.17 -11.73 20.44
N LEU A 151 -7.36 -11.74 19.12
CA LEU A 151 -8.66 -11.97 18.51
C LEU A 151 -8.93 -13.46 18.41
N THR A 152 -10.15 -13.86 18.76
CA THR A 152 -10.60 -15.25 18.69
C THR A 152 -11.81 -15.36 17.78
N ASN A 153 -11.95 -16.49 17.11
CA ASN A 153 -13.17 -16.80 16.38
C ASN A 153 -14.29 -17.26 17.34
N LYS A 154 -15.47 -17.53 16.77
CA LYS A 154 -16.64 -18.01 17.53
C LYS A 154 -16.40 -19.35 18.23
N ASN A 155 -15.41 -20.12 17.81
CA ASN A 155 -15.04 -21.41 18.40
C ASN A 155 -13.99 -21.27 19.51
N GLY A 156 -13.47 -20.06 19.73
CA GLY A 156 -12.42 -19.80 20.72
C GLY A 156 -10.99 -19.99 20.18
N ASP A 157 -10.81 -20.28 18.88
CA ASP A 157 -9.47 -20.37 18.28
C ASP A 157 -8.83 -18.98 18.21
N VAL A 158 -7.58 -18.87 18.62
CA VAL A 158 -6.81 -17.62 18.55
C VAL A 158 -6.41 -17.37 17.11
N LEU A 159 -6.85 -16.25 16.54
CA LEU A 159 -6.61 -15.88 15.15
C LEU A 159 -5.50 -14.84 14.95
N THR A 160 -5.14 -14.15 16.02
CA THR A 160 -4.00 -13.23 16.03
C THR A 160 -2.99 -13.76 17.05
N PRO A 161 -1.97 -14.52 16.60
CA PRO A 161 -0.90 -14.93 17.49
C PRO A 161 -0.16 -13.68 17.99
N GLY A 162 -0.09 -13.55 19.30
CA GLY A 162 0.65 -12.48 19.98
C GLY A 162 1.49 -13.08 21.10
N GLY A 163 2.28 -12.25 21.78
CA GLY A 163 3.15 -12.65 22.86
C GLY A 163 4.45 -13.30 22.39
N PHE A 164 4.97 -12.84 21.27
CA PHE A 164 6.28 -13.24 20.76
C PHE A 164 7.09 -12.01 20.34
N ILE A 165 8.40 -12.18 20.29
CA ILE A 165 9.34 -11.20 19.75
C ILE A 165 9.78 -11.75 18.38
N PRO A 166 9.60 -11.03 17.28
CA PRO A 166 10.05 -11.49 15.96
C PRO A 166 11.58 -11.43 15.85
N ASP A 167 12.18 -12.28 15.02
CA ASP A 167 13.61 -12.23 14.74
C ASP A 167 13.96 -10.96 13.95
N SER A 168 13.11 -10.59 13.00
CA SER A 168 13.32 -9.38 12.20
C SER A 168 12.02 -8.68 11.82
N ILE A 169 12.13 -7.39 11.57
CA ILE A 169 11.04 -6.57 11.03
C ILE A 169 11.43 -5.99 9.68
N ARG A 170 10.45 -5.87 8.80
CA ARG A 170 10.59 -5.22 7.51
C ARG A 170 9.69 -3.99 7.47
N VAL A 171 10.30 -2.82 7.44
CA VAL A 171 9.65 -1.51 7.49
C VAL A 171 10.07 -0.65 6.29
N ASP A 172 9.35 0.43 6.02
CA ASP A 172 9.79 1.44 5.07
C ASP A 172 10.74 2.47 5.71
N GLN A 173 11.09 3.52 4.95
CA GLN A 173 11.92 4.62 5.46
C GLN A 173 11.11 5.67 6.24
N GLY A 174 9.98 5.29 6.83
CA GLY A 174 9.19 6.19 7.66
C GLY A 174 10.00 6.76 8.83
N SER A 175 9.74 8.02 9.16
CA SER A 175 10.47 8.73 10.25
C SER A 175 10.29 8.05 11.61
N GLU A 176 9.17 7.39 11.83
CA GLU A 176 8.87 6.63 13.05
C GLU A 176 9.85 5.47 13.26
N TRP A 177 10.17 4.73 12.18
CA TRP A 177 11.04 3.54 12.23
C TRP A 177 12.50 3.90 12.44
N VAL A 178 12.96 5.03 11.90
CA VAL A 178 14.33 5.53 12.12
C VAL A 178 14.48 6.31 13.42
N SER A 179 13.43 6.41 14.23
CA SER A 179 13.49 7.12 15.51
C SER A 179 14.45 6.43 16.51
N LYS A 180 15.10 7.24 17.37
CA LYS A 180 16.02 6.71 18.40
C LYS A 180 15.33 5.72 19.35
N GLY A 181 14.02 5.93 19.61
CA GLY A 181 13.26 5.08 20.51
C GLY A 181 13.03 3.68 19.94
N ILE A 182 12.64 3.58 18.67
CA ILE A 182 12.45 2.28 18.00
C ILE A 182 13.77 1.55 17.87
N ARG A 183 14.83 2.22 17.42
CA ARG A 183 16.18 1.60 17.34
C ARG A 183 16.71 1.11 18.68
N ARG A 184 16.40 1.83 19.77
CA ARG A 184 16.74 1.35 21.09
C ARG A 184 15.96 0.09 21.46
N MET A 185 14.65 0.08 21.18
CA MET A 185 13.80 -1.06 21.46
C MET A 185 14.23 -2.28 20.65
N THR A 186 14.47 -2.15 19.35
CA THR A 186 14.92 -3.27 18.50
C THR A 186 16.27 -3.80 18.92
N ASN A 187 17.21 -2.93 19.32
CA ASN A 187 18.51 -3.35 19.88
C ASN A 187 18.36 -4.07 21.23
N GLU A 188 17.50 -3.60 22.13
CA GLU A 188 17.29 -4.23 23.45
C GLU A 188 16.52 -5.56 23.33
N THR A 189 15.73 -5.75 22.28
CA THR A 189 14.98 -6.98 21.99
C THR A 189 15.66 -7.90 20.98
N GLU A 190 16.85 -7.52 20.49
CA GLU A 190 17.61 -8.24 19.47
C GLU A 190 16.85 -8.48 18.16
N ILE A 191 15.95 -7.54 17.81
CA ILE A 191 15.18 -7.58 16.56
C ILE A 191 16.02 -6.95 15.43
N ASP A 192 16.26 -7.70 14.36
CA ASP A 192 16.90 -7.18 13.16
C ASP A 192 15.97 -6.28 12.35
N GLU A 193 16.43 -5.08 12.00
CA GLU A 193 15.68 -4.14 11.17
C GLU A 193 16.10 -4.23 9.70
N THR A 194 15.17 -4.58 8.83
CA THR A 194 15.33 -4.47 7.37
C THR A 194 14.50 -3.30 6.86
N ILE A 195 15.18 -2.23 6.49
CA ILE A 195 14.52 -1.06 5.89
C ILE A 195 14.40 -1.29 4.39
N ALA A 196 13.17 -1.36 3.88
CA ALA A 196 12.92 -1.51 2.44
C ALA A 196 13.39 -0.26 1.69
N PRO A 197 14.19 -0.41 0.61
CA PRO A 197 14.58 0.73 -0.20
C PRO A 197 13.39 1.47 -0.81
N PRO A 198 13.48 2.79 -1.01
CA PRO A 198 12.41 3.57 -1.61
C PRO A 198 11.97 2.98 -2.96
N ALA A 199 10.66 2.92 -3.19
CA ALA A 199 10.06 2.39 -4.42
C ALA A 199 10.28 0.88 -4.67
N MET A 200 10.58 0.09 -3.64
CA MET A 200 10.59 -1.36 -3.69
C MET A 200 9.36 -1.97 -2.99
N GLY A 201 8.15 -1.58 -3.38
CA GLY A 201 6.88 -2.13 -2.86
C GLY A 201 6.78 -3.67 -2.95
N SER A 202 7.61 -4.29 -3.84
CA SER A 202 7.69 -5.75 -3.93
C SER A 202 8.20 -6.44 -2.66
N MET A 203 8.89 -5.73 -1.76
CA MET A 203 9.38 -6.27 -0.50
C MET A 203 8.35 -6.20 0.63
N LYS A 204 7.26 -5.46 0.46
CA LYS A 204 6.17 -5.26 1.44
C LYS A 204 4.81 -5.64 0.86
N GLY A 205 4.80 -6.53 -0.13
CA GLY A 205 3.60 -6.87 -0.87
C GLY A 205 2.48 -7.50 -0.04
N LEU A 206 2.79 -8.14 1.08
CA LEU A 206 1.79 -8.75 1.95
C LEU A 206 0.99 -7.69 2.72
N VAL A 207 1.70 -6.77 3.38
CA VAL A 207 1.05 -5.72 4.17
C VAL A 207 0.33 -4.71 3.26
N GLU A 208 0.93 -4.33 2.12
CA GLU A 208 0.28 -3.47 1.12
C GLU A 208 -1.03 -4.09 0.59
N ASN A 209 -1.01 -5.39 0.29
CA ASN A 209 -2.21 -6.10 -0.15
C ASN A 209 -3.30 -6.13 0.92
N SER A 210 -2.95 -6.28 2.19
CA SER A 210 -3.93 -6.25 3.28
C SER A 210 -4.65 -4.90 3.36
N PHE A 211 -3.93 -3.80 3.20
CA PHE A 211 -4.54 -2.47 3.14
C PHE A 211 -5.44 -2.30 1.92
N LEU A 212 -5.03 -2.78 0.74
CA LEU A 212 -5.87 -2.72 -0.46
C LEU A 212 -7.19 -3.47 -0.26
N VAL A 213 -7.15 -4.65 0.36
CA VAL A 213 -8.34 -5.45 0.66
C VAL A 213 -9.23 -4.72 1.67
N TYR A 214 -8.65 -4.16 2.74
CA TYR A 214 -9.38 -3.42 3.75
C TYR A 214 -9.99 -2.13 3.20
N GLN A 215 -9.25 -1.36 2.44
CA GLN A 215 -9.75 -0.14 1.78
C GLN A 215 -10.93 -0.44 0.84
N LYS A 216 -10.87 -1.55 0.09
CA LYS A 216 -12.00 -2.02 -0.72
C LYS A 216 -13.21 -2.37 0.12
N LYS A 217 -13.04 -3.01 1.28
CA LYS A 217 -14.13 -3.30 2.21
C LYS A 217 -14.79 -2.00 2.66
N LEU A 218 -14.00 -0.98 3.07
CA LEU A 218 -14.52 0.33 3.45
C LEU A 218 -15.26 1.03 2.30
N GLN A 219 -14.77 0.95 1.06
CA GLN A 219 -15.47 1.49 -0.11
C GLN A 219 -16.86 0.87 -0.31
N ASN A 220 -17.02 -0.41 0.02
CA ASN A 220 -18.29 -1.12 -0.10
C ASN A 220 -19.33 -0.72 0.98
N LEU A 221 -18.95 -0.02 2.06
CA LEU A 221 -19.90 0.51 3.03
C LEU A 221 -20.86 1.53 2.42
N GLY A 222 -20.48 2.15 1.30
CA GLY A 222 -21.34 3.04 0.56
C GLY A 222 -21.24 4.51 1.01
N ARG A 223 -21.98 5.35 0.31
CA ARG A 223 -22.11 6.77 0.66
C ARG A 223 -22.89 6.90 1.97
N GLY A 224 -22.56 7.87 2.79
CA GLY A 224 -23.24 8.13 4.06
C GLY A 224 -22.47 7.60 5.29
N TYR A 225 -21.31 6.94 5.09
CA TYR A 225 -20.44 6.53 6.20
C TYR A 225 -19.16 7.37 6.31
N GLY A 226 -19.10 8.53 5.64
CA GLY A 226 -17.90 9.38 5.62
C GLY A 226 -16.76 8.82 4.76
N VAL A 227 -17.04 7.86 3.89
CA VAL A 227 -16.04 7.25 3.00
C VAL A 227 -15.71 8.20 1.85
N ILE A 228 -14.41 8.41 1.62
CA ILE A 228 -13.90 9.31 0.58
C ILE A 228 -13.71 8.54 -0.71
N TYR A 229 -14.54 8.85 -1.71
CA TYR A 229 -14.40 8.29 -3.06
C TYR A 229 -13.57 9.16 -3.99
N HIS A 230 -13.60 10.48 -3.77
CA HIS A 230 -12.84 11.46 -4.54
C HIS A 230 -12.40 12.60 -3.63
N GLU A 231 -11.13 12.98 -3.67
CA GLU A 231 -10.53 14.01 -2.81
C GLU A 231 -11.21 15.39 -2.86
N TYR A 232 -11.94 15.68 -3.92
CA TYR A 232 -12.60 16.98 -4.14
C TYR A 232 -14.04 17.08 -3.60
N GLN A 233 -14.56 16.03 -2.96
CA GLN A 233 -15.92 16.06 -2.40
C GLN A 233 -15.88 16.47 -0.93
N SER A 234 -16.28 17.72 -0.60
CA SER A 234 -16.30 18.24 0.78
C SER A 234 -17.35 17.62 1.70
N LYS A 235 -18.31 16.88 1.14
CA LYS A 235 -19.45 16.31 1.91
C LYS A 235 -19.11 15.15 2.83
N HIS A 236 -17.94 14.54 2.70
CA HIS A 236 -17.53 13.39 3.55
C HIS A 236 -17.52 13.73 5.03
N TYR A 237 -17.15 14.97 5.37
CA TYR A 237 -17.14 15.45 6.76
C TYR A 237 -18.53 15.61 7.33
N GLU A 238 -19.51 15.98 6.49
CA GLU A 238 -20.91 16.13 6.89
C GLU A 238 -21.64 14.78 6.98
N GLU A 239 -21.22 13.82 6.17
CA GLU A 239 -21.79 12.45 6.10
C GLU A 239 -21.13 11.50 7.10
N ALA A 240 -20.04 11.90 7.78
CA ALA A 240 -19.36 11.07 8.75
C ALA A 240 -20.29 10.69 9.90
N CYS A 241 -20.38 9.39 10.20
CA CYS A 241 -21.22 8.89 11.29
C CYS A 241 -20.52 7.85 12.18
N MET A 242 -19.39 7.30 11.71
CA MET A 242 -18.58 6.34 12.47
C MET A 242 -17.70 7.06 13.49
N MET A 243 -17.38 6.37 14.57
CA MET A 243 -16.39 6.77 15.57
C MET A 243 -15.13 5.90 15.44
N LEU A 244 -14.06 6.28 16.11
CA LEU A 244 -12.82 5.50 16.10
C LEU A 244 -13.04 4.08 16.60
N GLU A 245 -13.89 3.91 17.61
CA GLU A 245 -14.23 2.60 18.19
C GLU A 245 -14.99 1.69 17.20
N ASP A 246 -15.82 2.27 16.31
CA ASP A 246 -16.50 1.51 15.27
C ASP A 246 -15.48 1.00 14.23
N ILE A 247 -14.49 1.83 13.89
CA ILE A 247 -13.38 1.45 13.02
C ILE A 247 -12.53 0.35 13.64
N LYS A 248 -12.25 0.42 14.96
CA LYS A 248 -11.52 -0.66 15.66
C LYS A 248 -12.22 -2.00 15.52
N ARG A 249 -13.53 -2.05 15.80
CA ARG A 249 -14.32 -3.27 15.67
C ARG A 249 -14.34 -3.79 14.24
N ASP A 250 -14.51 -2.91 13.25
CA ASP A 250 -14.49 -3.32 11.84
C ASP A 250 -13.12 -3.86 11.42
N ILE A 251 -12.02 -3.30 11.95
CA ILE A 251 -10.66 -3.82 11.76
C ILE A 251 -10.51 -5.21 12.41
N GLU A 252 -11.01 -5.39 13.63
CA GLU A 252 -10.96 -6.69 14.31
C GLU A 252 -11.73 -7.76 13.53
N ASP A 253 -12.93 -7.45 13.08
CA ASP A 253 -13.73 -8.33 12.22
C ASP A 253 -13.00 -8.63 10.89
N PHE A 254 -12.38 -7.61 10.29
CA PHE A 254 -11.57 -7.79 9.10
C PHE A 254 -10.38 -8.73 9.33
N ILE A 255 -9.65 -8.56 10.43
CA ILE A 255 -8.50 -9.42 10.77
C ILE A 255 -8.95 -10.86 10.95
N ILE A 256 -10.08 -11.08 11.63
CA ILE A 256 -10.67 -12.41 11.81
C ILE A 256 -10.96 -13.06 10.45
N GLU A 257 -11.64 -12.35 9.55
CA GLU A 257 -11.92 -12.83 8.20
C GLU A 257 -10.63 -13.07 7.41
N PHE A 258 -9.70 -12.11 7.47
CA PHE A 258 -8.46 -12.15 6.73
C PHE A 258 -7.58 -13.33 7.12
N ASN A 259 -7.44 -13.61 8.41
CA ASN A 259 -6.61 -14.69 8.92
C ASN A 259 -7.24 -16.07 8.72
N GLN A 260 -8.56 -16.15 8.59
CA GLN A 260 -9.28 -17.42 8.32
C GLN A 260 -9.33 -17.77 6.83
N LYS A 261 -8.96 -16.84 5.94
CA LYS A 261 -9.05 -17.08 4.50
C LYS A 261 -7.87 -17.91 3.99
N GLU A 262 -8.16 -18.98 3.27
CA GLU A 262 -7.17 -19.79 2.58
C GLU A 262 -6.33 -18.94 1.61
N ARG A 263 -5.02 -19.16 1.60
CA ARG A 263 -4.07 -18.38 0.82
C ARG A 263 -3.23 -19.28 -0.09
N GLU A 264 -3.34 -19.06 -1.39
CA GLU A 264 -2.47 -19.69 -2.39
C GLU A 264 -0.99 -19.33 -2.22
N ALA A 265 -0.71 -18.15 -1.61
CA ALA A 265 0.65 -17.70 -1.35
C ALA A 265 1.31 -18.43 -0.18
N LEU A 266 0.54 -19.11 0.66
CA LEU A 266 1.06 -19.83 1.82
C LEU A 266 1.87 -21.04 1.35
N VAL A 267 3.13 -21.13 1.78
CA VAL A 267 3.99 -22.26 1.43
C VAL A 267 3.60 -23.46 2.27
N THR A 268 2.92 -24.44 1.66
CA THR A 268 2.65 -25.72 2.31
C THR A 268 3.93 -26.51 2.46
N THR A 269 4.27 -26.87 3.70
CA THR A 269 5.41 -27.76 3.96
C THR A 269 5.04 -29.21 3.65
N LYS A 270 6.07 -30.08 3.53
CA LYS A 270 5.83 -31.54 3.33
C LYS A 270 5.07 -32.15 4.53
N GLU A 271 5.32 -31.65 5.72
CA GLU A 271 4.63 -32.04 6.95
C GLU A 271 3.15 -31.66 6.89
N MET A 272 2.83 -30.41 6.51
CA MET A 272 1.44 -29.95 6.36
C MET A 272 0.67 -30.80 5.34
N VAL A 273 1.33 -31.15 4.20
CA VAL A 273 0.70 -32.03 3.20
C VAL A 273 0.45 -33.43 3.74
N ARG A 274 1.39 -33.99 4.55
CA ARG A 274 1.23 -35.33 5.15
C ARG A 274 0.13 -35.39 6.21
N GLU A 275 -0.05 -34.31 6.94
CA GLU A 275 -1.02 -34.20 8.03
C GLU A 275 -2.35 -33.60 7.56
N GLU A 276 -2.52 -33.40 6.25
CA GLU A 276 -3.71 -32.81 5.62
C GLU A 276 -4.09 -31.44 6.22
N ILE A 277 -3.10 -30.65 6.64
CA ILE A 277 -3.32 -29.31 7.21
C ILE A 277 -3.65 -28.36 6.07
N ILE A 278 -4.82 -27.71 6.20
CA ILE A 278 -5.24 -26.66 5.25
C ILE A 278 -4.33 -25.44 5.42
N ALA A 279 -3.94 -24.84 4.29
CA ALA A 279 -3.10 -23.62 4.25
C ALA A 279 -3.88 -22.38 4.73
N LEU A 280 -4.14 -22.31 6.03
CA LEU A 280 -4.75 -21.15 6.69
C LEU A 280 -3.69 -20.39 7.48
N PRO A 281 -3.69 -19.03 7.45
CA PRO A 281 -2.69 -18.22 8.13
C PRO A 281 -2.54 -18.52 9.63
N TYR A 282 -3.62 -18.87 10.31
CA TYR A 282 -3.65 -19.10 11.77
C TYR A 282 -3.40 -20.57 12.20
N LYS A 283 -3.26 -21.50 11.28
CA LYS A 283 -2.95 -22.92 11.53
C LYS A 283 -1.46 -23.21 11.31
#